data_8f67dd43589f1745795d86c1979fabd0
#
_entry.id   8f67dd43589f1745795d86c1979fabd0
#
_cell.length_a   1.000
_cell.length_b   1.000
_cell.length_c   1.000
_cell.angle_alpha   90.00
_cell.angle_beta   90.00
_cell.angle_gamma   90.00
#
_symmetry.space_group_name_H-M   'P 1'
#
loop_
_entity.id
_entity.type
_entity.pdbx_description
1 polymer ?
#
loop_
_entity_poly.entity_id
_entity_poly.type
_entity_poly.pdbx_seq_one_letter_code
_entity_poly.pdbx_strand_id
1 'polypeptide(L)'
;YEISECLVGSEMCIRDRCVRMLGVSHTTEEGKAFGMKVMQKLNDKCAEWKAAEHISYSVYGTPMESTTYKFAKCLQKRFGIIPGVTDKNYITNSYHVHVAEHIDAFHKLKFESDFQRLSPGGAISYIEVPNMQNNIPAVIAVMKYIYENIMYAELNTKSDYCMQCGYDGEIKIIDDENGKLIWECPNCGNHDQHTMSVARRTCGYIGTQFWNQGR
;
A
#
# COMPACT_ATOMS: atom_id res chain seq x y z
N TYR A 1 15.35 23.33 20.57
CA TYR A 1 14.58 23.14 19.31
C TYR A 1 13.14 22.94 19.73
N GLU A 2 12.28 23.92 19.46
CA GLU A 2 10.85 23.76 19.62
C GLU A 2 10.35 22.83 18.51
N ILE A 3 9.61 21.78 18.88
CA ILE A 3 8.92 20.94 17.91
C ILE A 3 7.75 21.76 17.38
N SER A 4 7.91 22.28 16.17
CA SER A 4 6.88 23.12 15.55
C SER A 4 5.81 22.34 14.80
N GLU A 5 6.03 21.05 14.55
CA GLU A 5 5.13 20.19 13.78
C GLU A 5 5.02 18.79 14.38
N CYS A 6 3.81 18.25 14.41
CA CYS A 6 3.50 16.87 14.76
C CYS A 6 2.71 16.21 13.64
N LEU A 7 3.11 14.99 13.26
CA LEU A 7 2.39 14.18 12.29
C LEU A 7 1.45 13.22 13.01
N VAL A 8 0.21 13.16 12.57
CA VAL A 8 -0.80 12.21 13.02
C VAL A 8 -1.00 11.17 11.94
N GLY A 9 -0.58 9.93 12.21
CA GLY A 9 -0.70 8.84 11.27
C GLY A 9 -2.15 8.41 11.07
N SER A 10 -2.57 8.29 9.81
CA SER A 10 -3.85 7.68 9.41
C SER A 10 -3.72 6.16 9.21
N GLU A 11 -2.84 5.53 9.94
CA GLU A 11 -2.42 4.14 9.81
C GLU A 11 -3.50 3.13 10.16
N MET A 12 -4.55 3.61 10.77
CA MET A 12 -5.70 2.84 11.20
C MET A 12 -6.50 2.37 9.99
N CYS A 13 -5.96 1.42 9.26
CA CYS A 13 -6.67 0.55 8.30
C CYS A 13 -8.11 0.95 8.02
N ILE A 14 -8.32 2.14 7.51
CA ILE A 14 -9.66 2.66 7.17
C ILE A 14 -10.36 1.63 6.28
N ARG A 15 -9.61 1.11 5.31
CA ARG A 15 -10.13 0.10 4.40
C ARG A 15 -10.45 -1.23 5.08
N ASP A 16 -9.43 -1.86 5.68
CA ASP A 16 -9.55 -3.28 6.07
C ASP A 16 -10.35 -3.48 7.36
N ARG A 17 -10.46 -2.45 8.17
CA ARG A 17 -11.10 -2.59 9.48
C ARG A 17 -12.36 -1.75 9.60
N CYS A 18 -12.24 -0.43 9.46
CA CYS A 18 -13.40 0.44 9.65
C CYS A 18 -14.49 0.16 8.62
N VAL A 19 -14.15 0.11 7.33
CA VAL A 19 -15.13 -0.05 6.26
C VAL A 19 -15.67 -1.48 6.21
N ARG A 20 -14.81 -2.49 6.33
CA ARG A 20 -15.28 -3.90 6.32
C ARG A 20 -16.09 -4.29 7.55
N MET A 21 -15.80 -3.71 8.71
CA MET A 21 -16.64 -3.90 9.90
C MET A 21 -18.06 -3.35 9.73
N LEU A 22 -18.23 -2.39 8.81
CA LEU A 22 -19.56 -1.89 8.42
C LEU A 22 -20.24 -2.74 7.32
N GLY A 23 -19.56 -3.81 6.85
CA GLY A 23 -20.10 -4.72 5.84
C GLY A 23 -20.04 -4.20 4.40
N VAL A 24 -19.29 -3.13 4.14
CA VAL A 24 -19.14 -2.53 2.80
C VAL A 24 -17.72 -2.68 2.27
N SER A 25 -17.53 -2.57 0.96
CA SER A 25 -16.20 -2.52 0.36
C SER A 25 -15.66 -1.08 0.35
N HIS A 26 -14.36 -0.93 0.58
CA HIS A 26 -13.68 0.37 0.57
C HIS A 26 -13.81 1.10 -0.76
N THR A 27 -13.77 0.37 -1.86
CA THR A 27 -13.85 0.92 -3.23
C THR A 27 -15.26 1.27 -3.69
N THR A 28 -16.29 0.99 -2.89
CA THR A 28 -17.66 1.47 -3.14
C THR A 28 -17.81 2.94 -2.76
N GLU A 29 -18.79 3.61 -3.31
CA GLU A 29 -19.11 5.02 -2.98
C GLU A 29 -19.38 5.19 -1.47
N GLU A 30 -20.12 4.26 -0.86
CA GLU A 30 -20.42 4.28 0.57
C GLU A 30 -19.16 4.08 1.43
N GLY A 31 -18.33 3.10 1.06
CA GLY A 31 -17.06 2.83 1.74
C GLY A 31 -16.09 4.00 1.62
N LYS A 32 -15.98 4.59 0.43
CA LYS A 32 -15.19 5.79 0.19
C LYS A 32 -15.70 6.96 1.02
N ALA A 33 -16.99 7.23 1.01
CA ALA A 33 -17.61 8.32 1.77
C ALA A 33 -17.35 8.18 3.27
N PHE A 34 -17.41 6.96 3.80
CA PHE A 34 -17.08 6.69 5.19
C PHE A 34 -15.60 6.95 5.47
N GLY A 35 -14.69 6.42 4.64
CA GLY A 35 -13.25 6.67 4.76
C GLY A 35 -12.90 8.15 4.75
N MET A 36 -13.51 8.91 3.83
CA MET A 36 -13.34 10.37 3.76
C MET A 36 -13.81 11.08 5.04
N LYS A 37 -14.94 10.66 5.63
CA LYS A 37 -15.40 11.20 6.93
C LYS A 37 -14.40 10.93 8.05
N VAL A 38 -13.78 9.75 8.09
CA VAL A 38 -12.73 9.44 9.08
C VAL A 38 -11.53 10.36 8.90
N MET A 39 -11.04 10.52 7.67
CA MET A 39 -9.92 11.41 7.38
C MET A 39 -10.22 12.87 7.71
N GLN A 40 -11.43 13.34 7.39
CA GLN A 40 -11.85 14.68 7.74
C GLN A 40 -11.89 14.88 9.27
N LYS A 41 -12.42 13.90 10.01
CA LYS A 41 -12.45 13.96 11.48
C LYS A 41 -11.05 14.04 12.10
N LEU A 42 -10.06 13.33 11.50
CA LEU A 42 -8.67 13.43 11.93
C LEU A 42 -8.10 14.84 11.67
N ASN A 43 -8.37 15.41 10.50
CA ASN A 43 -7.95 16.79 10.18
C ASN A 43 -8.60 17.82 11.11
N ASP A 44 -9.91 17.69 11.41
CA ASP A 44 -10.61 18.56 12.34
C ASP A 44 -9.95 18.52 13.74
N LYS A 45 -9.55 17.31 14.16
CA LYS A 45 -8.87 17.14 15.45
C LYS A 45 -7.45 17.74 15.45
N CYS A 46 -6.72 17.60 14.34
CA CYS A 46 -5.43 18.28 14.17
C CYS A 46 -5.58 19.81 14.27
N ALA A 47 -6.62 20.36 13.65
CA ALA A 47 -6.91 21.80 13.70
C ALA A 47 -7.25 22.25 15.14
N GLU A 48 -8.03 21.48 15.88
CA GLU A 48 -8.36 21.73 17.29
C GLU A 48 -7.10 21.75 18.16
N TRP A 49 -6.22 20.75 18.03
CA TRP A 49 -4.96 20.70 18.79
C TRP A 49 -4.02 21.84 18.41
N LYS A 50 -3.93 22.17 17.12
CA LYS A 50 -3.15 23.32 16.65
C LYS A 50 -3.61 24.62 17.31
N ALA A 51 -4.92 24.82 17.43
CA ALA A 51 -5.47 26.02 18.07
C ALA A 51 -5.21 26.04 19.59
N ALA A 52 -5.26 24.87 20.24
CA ALA A 52 -5.07 24.77 21.70
C ALA A 52 -3.60 24.85 22.14
N GLU A 53 -2.70 24.27 21.37
CA GLU A 53 -1.30 24.03 21.77
C GLU A 53 -0.30 24.89 20.99
N HIS A 54 -0.74 25.61 19.95
CA HIS A 54 0.11 26.40 19.04
C HIS A 54 1.20 25.57 18.34
N ILE A 55 0.98 24.24 18.22
CA ILE A 55 1.83 23.30 17.50
C ILE A 55 1.13 22.93 16.20
N SER A 56 1.90 22.81 15.11
CA SER A 56 1.35 22.37 13.82
C SER A 56 1.14 20.85 13.82
N TYR A 57 -0.12 20.42 13.75
CA TYR A 57 -0.51 19.02 13.60
C TYR A 57 -0.99 18.76 12.18
N SER A 58 -0.56 17.67 11.57
CA SER A 58 -0.96 17.30 10.21
C SER A 58 -1.23 15.80 10.12
N VAL A 59 -2.26 15.41 9.37
CA VAL A 59 -2.54 14.02 9.06
C VAL A 59 -1.51 13.53 8.03
N TYR A 60 -0.94 12.36 8.29
CA TYR A 60 0.09 11.73 7.49
C TYR A 60 -0.31 10.30 7.12
N GLY A 61 -0.38 10.01 5.82
CA GLY A 61 -0.63 8.67 5.27
C GLY A 61 0.69 7.92 5.10
N THR A 62 1.22 7.33 6.17
CA THR A 62 2.53 6.66 6.13
C THR A 62 2.45 5.22 5.63
N PRO A 63 3.40 4.77 4.83
CA PRO A 63 3.64 3.36 4.58
C PRO A 63 4.26 2.73 5.84
N MET A 64 3.64 1.62 6.31
CA MET A 64 4.09 0.88 7.49
C MET A 64 4.41 -0.56 7.11
N GLU A 65 5.64 -0.98 7.34
CA GLU A 65 6.14 -2.29 6.94
C GLU A 65 5.83 -3.37 7.99
N SER A 66 6.72 -3.55 8.95
CA SER A 66 6.60 -4.58 9.99
C SER A 66 5.40 -4.37 10.91
N THR A 67 4.91 -3.14 11.03
CA THR A 67 3.78 -2.80 11.89
C THR A 67 2.48 -3.39 11.36
N THR A 68 2.29 -3.49 10.05
CA THR A 68 1.10 -4.12 9.44
C THR A 68 0.94 -5.57 9.89
N TYR A 69 2.05 -6.32 9.93
CA TYR A 69 2.06 -7.69 10.45
C TYR A 69 1.77 -7.74 11.95
N LYS A 70 2.45 -6.89 12.75
CA LYS A 70 2.23 -6.84 14.20
C LYS A 70 0.79 -6.50 14.54
N PHE A 71 0.20 -5.51 13.87
CA PHE A 71 -1.20 -5.17 14.05
C PHE A 71 -2.13 -6.33 13.70
N ALA A 72 -1.92 -6.99 12.57
CA ALA A 72 -2.71 -8.16 12.20
C ALA A 72 -2.67 -9.24 13.28
N LYS A 73 -1.47 -9.58 13.78
CA LYS A 73 -1.31 -10.56 14.87
C LYS A 73 -1.95 -10.13 16.18
N CYS A 74 -1.82 -8.86 16.56
CA CYS A 74 -2.45 -8.33 17.76
C CYS A 74 -3.99 -8.38 17.67
N LEU A 75 -4.54 -8.07 16.51
CA LEU A 75 -5.98 -8.13 16.28
C LEU A 75 -6.49 -9.58 16.31
N GLN A 76 -5.80 -10.51 15.67
CA GLN A 76 -6.10 -11.94 15.74
C GLN A 76 -6.09 -12.45 17.18
N LYS A 77 -5.06 -12.07 17.96
CA LYS A 77 -4.97 -12.46 19.38
C LYS A 77 -6.11 -11.89 20.22
N ARG A 78 -6.53 -10.65 19.95
CA ARG A 78 -7.54 -9.95 20.76
C ARG A 78 -8.97 -10.30 20.38
N PHE A 79 -9.26 -10.48 19.10
CA PHE A 79 -10.62 -10.61 18.57
C PHE A 79 -10.87 -11.94 17.86
N GLY A 80 -9.87 -12.81 17.77
CA GLY A 80 -9.95 -14.05 17.00
C GLY A 80 -9.87 -13.80 15.50
N ILE A 81 -10.12 -14.85 14.72
CA ILE A 81 -10.15 -14.79 13.26
C ILE A 81 -11.57 -14.46 12.80
N ILE A 82 -11.73 -13.27 12.24
CA ILE A 82 -12.97 -12.77 11.64
C ILE A 82 -12.76 -12.75 10.13
N PRO A 83 -13.53 -13.53 9.33
CA PRO A 83 -13.39 -13.57 7.88
C PRO A 83 -13.49 -12.19 7.24
N GLY A 84 -12.55 -11.89 6.33
CA GLY A 84 -12.43 -10.59 5.66
C GLY A 84 -11.93 -9.43 6.54
N VAL A 85 -11.76 -9.63 7.85
CA VAL A 85 -11.32 -8.57 8.78
C VAL A 85 -10.00 -8.90 9.46
N THR A 86 -9.87 -10.07 10.11
CA THR A 86 -8.65 -10.46 10.83
C THR A 86 -8.03 -11.75 10.33
N ASP A 87 -8.49 -12.28 9.23
CA ASP A 87 -8.12 -13.56 8.64
C ASP A 87 -6.74 -13.54 7.94
N LYS A 88 -6.20 -12.35 7.66
CA LYS A 88 -4.88 -12.19 7.01
C LYS A 88 -3.79 -11.85 8.01
N ASN A 89 -2.56 -12.23 7.69
CA ASN A 89 -1.36 -11.91 8.49
C ASN A 89 -0.82 -10.50 8.26
N TYR A 90 -1.55 -9.67 7.54
CA TYR A 90 -1.20 -8.29 7.25
C TYR A 90 -2.46 -7.43 7.17
N ILE A 91 -2.26 -6.13 7.17
CA ILE A 91 -3.29 -5.11 6.92
C ILE A 91 -2.82 -4.19 5.80
N THR A 92 -3.76 -3.65 5.02
CA THR A 92 -3.44 -2.62 4.03
C THR A 92 -3.18 -1.30 4.73
N ASN A 93 -2.14 -0.59 4.29
CA ASN A 93 -1.81 0.72 4.85
C ASN A 93 -2.90 1.75 4.60
N SER A 94 -3.17 2.57 5.60
CA SER A 94 -4.04 3.75 5.52
C SER A 94 -5.34 3.52 4.74
N TYR A 95 -5.51 4.26 3.67
CA TYR A 95 -6.67 4.28 2.77
C TYR A 95 -6.40 3.63 1.42
N HIS A 96 -5.23 3.02 1.21
CA HIS A 96 -4.84 2.47 -0.09
C HIS A 96 -5.78 1.37 -0.57
N VAL A 97 -5.95 1.31 -1.88
CA VAL A 97 -6.62 0.19 -2.52
C VAL A 97 -5.72 -1.04 -2.39
N HIS A 98 -6.32 -2.17 -2.01
CA HIS A 98 -5.57 -3.40 -1.78
C HIS A 98 -4.93 -3.91 -3.07
N VAL A 99 -3.70 -4.43 -2.96
CA VAL A 99 -2.92 -4.92 -4.10
C VAL A 99 -3.61 -6.05 -4.89
N ALA A 100 -4.46 -6.83 -4.23
CA ALA A 100 -5.23 -7.91 -4.89
C ALA A 100 -6.57 -7.44 -5.51
N GLU A 101 -6.91 -6.16 -5.42
CA GLU A 101 -8.08 -5.62 -6.11
C GLU A 101 -7.79 -5.46 -7.60
N HIS A 102 -8.69 -5.96 -8.44
CA HIS A 102 -8.59 -5.76 -9.89
C HIS A 102 -9.03 -4.34 -10.27
N ILE A 103 -8.11 -3.42 -10.18
CA ILE A 103 -8.32 -2.01 -10.51
C ILE A 103 -7.15 -1.52 -11.38
N ASP A 104 -7.45 -0.77 -12.43
CA ASP A 104 -6.39 -0.16 -13.22
C ASP A 104 -5.76 1.05 -12.53
N ALA A 105 -4.59 1.47 -13.02
CA ALA A 105 -3.79 2.52 -12.42
C ALA A 105 -4.55 3.87 -12.30
N PHE A 106 -5.32 4.25 -13.31
CA PHE A 106 -6.03 5.53 -13.32
C PHE A 106 -7.19 5.55 -12.32
N HIS A 107 -7.97 4.47 -12.24
CA HIS A 107 -9.05 4.36 -11.26
C HIS A 107 -8.50 4.30 -9.83
N LYS A 108 -7.40 3.57 -9.62
CA LYS A 108 -6.71 3.55 -8.32
C LYS A 108 -6.23 4.94 -7.91
N LEU A 109 -5.53 5.64 -8.80
CA LEU A 109 -5.04 7.00 -8.53
C LEU A 109 -6.19 7.99 -8.29
N LYS A 110 -7.25 7.92 -9.09
CA LYS A 110 -8.45 8.74 -8.90
C LYS A 110 -9.09 8.51 -7.53
N PHE A 111 -9.16 7.25 -7.10
CA PHE A 111 -9.69 6.90 -5.79
C PHE A 111 -8.83 7.48 -4.67
N GLU A 112 -7.51 7.27 -4.73
CA GLU A 112 -6.56 7.66 -3.69
C GLU A 112 -6.29 9.17 -3.63
N SER A 113 -6.45 9.89 -4.74
CA SER A 113 -6.20 11.34 -4.82
C SER A 113 -7.01 12.15 -3.81
N ASP A 114 -8.25 11.79 -3.58
CA ASP A 114 -9.12 12.49 -2.62
C ASP A 114 -8.63 12.30 -1.19
N PHE A 115 -8.14 11.11 -0.85
CA PHE A 115 -7.54 10.83 0.45
C PHE A 115 -6.19 11.53 0.63
N GLN A 116 -5.37 11.60 -0.42
CA GLN A 116 -4.10 12.33 -0.37
C GLN A 116 -4.32 13.81 -0.04
N ARG A 117 -5.35 14.44 -0.60
CA ARG A 117 -5.71 15.82 -0.27
C ARG A 117 -6.06 16.04 1.20
N LEU A 118 -6.54 14.99 1.87
CA LEU A 118 -6.80 15.00 3.31
C LEU A 118 -5.60 14.53 4.15
N SER A 119 -4.42 14.37 3.54
CA SER A 119 -3.18 13.99 4.20
C SER A 119 -2.10 15.08 4.00
N PRO A 120 -2.30 16.29 4.57
CA PRO A 120 -1.39 17.42 4.35
C PRO A 120 0.02 17.19 4.90
N GLY A 121 0.21 16.24 5.82
CA GLY A 121 1.52 15.81 6.31
C GLY A 121 2.31 14.93 5.34
N GLY A 122 1.70 14.52 4.27
CA GLY A 122 2.27 13.67 3.23
C GLY A 122 1.56 12.33 3.07
N ALA A 123 1.60 11.79 1.88
CA ALA A 123 1.10 10.48 1.52
C ALA A 123 1.75 10.01 0.23
N ILE A 124 1.83 8.71 0.00
CA ILE A 124 2.37 8.13 -1.22
C ILE A 124 1.39 7.11 -1.79
N SER A 125 1.18 7.14 -3.11
CA SER A 125 0.44 6.10 -3.84
C SER A 125 1.39 5.21 -4.62
N TYR A 126 1.24 3.90 -4.48
CA TYR A 126 2.02 2.90 -5.21
C TYR A 126 1.22 2.37 -6.40
N ILE A 127 1.83 2.34 -7.57
CA ILE A 127 1.23 1.83 -8.80
C ILE A 127 2.09 0.70 -9.32
N GLU A 128 1.50 -0.49 -9.40
CA GLU A 128 2.11 -1.62 -10.07
C GLU A 128 1.83 -1.52 -11.58
N VAL A 129 2.88 -1.46 -12.39
CA VAL A 129 2.79 -1.43 -13.84
C VAL A 129 3.61 -2.56 -14.43
N PRO A 130 3.19 -3.13 -15.58
CA PRO A 130 4.03 -4.10 -16.30
C PRO A 130 5.30 -3.43 -16.83
N ASN A 131 6.20 -4.21 -17.39
CA ASN A 131 7.35 -3.65 -18.12
C ASN A 131 6.85 -2.78 -19.29
N MET A 132 7.09 -1.49 -19.19
CA MET A 132 6.57 -0.49 -20.14
C MET A 132 7.64 0.08 -21.06
N GLN A 133 8.81 -0.57 -21.18
CA GLN A 133 9.92 -0.09 -22.03
C GLN A 133 9.47 0.14 -23.49
N ASN A 134 8.55 -0.66 -23.97
CA ASN A 134 8.01 -0.58 -25.33
C ASN A 134 6.73 0.26 -25.44
N ASN A 135 6.27 0.89 -24.35
CA ASN A 135 5.04 1.69 -24.33
C ASN A 135 5.22 3.01 -23.58
N ILE A 136 6.17 3.80 -24.05
CA ILE A 136 6.47 5.13 -23.48
C ILE A 136 5.24 6.07 -23.44
N PRO A 137 4.36 6.10 -24.47
CA PRO A 137 3.15 6.93 -24.39
C PRO A 137 2.27 6.62 -23.18
N ALA A 138 2.13 5.35 -22.79
CA ALA A 138 1.36 4.98 -21.61
C ALA A 138 2.05 5.44 -20.31
N VAL A 139 3.39 5.35 -20.22
CA VAL A 139 4.15 5.90 -19.08
C VAL A 139 3.89 7.40 -18.94
N ILE A 140 4.00 8.15 -20.06
CA ILE A 140 3.77 9.60 -20.06
C ILE A 140 2.33 9.93 -19.64
N ALA A 141 1.33 9.17 -20.10
CA ALA A 141 -0.05 9.37 -19.71
C ALA A 141 -0.27 9.19 -18.19
N VAL A 142 0.33 8.14 -17.59
CA VAL A 142 0.28 7.92 -16.15
C VAL A 142 1.00 9.03 -15.39
N MET A 143 2.20 9.42 -15.82
CA MET A 143 2.97 10.50 -15.19
C MET A 143 2.21 11.84 -15.25
N LYS A 144 1.57 12.15 -16.38
CA LYS A 144 0.75 13.34 -16.51
C LYS A 144 -0.44 13.33 -15.55
N TYR A 145 -1.12 12.20 -15.44
CA TYR A 145 -2.22 12.05 -14.49
C TYR A 145 -1.76 12.23 -13.05
N ILE A 146 -0.62 11.64 -12.68
CA ILE A 146 -0.01 11.82 -11.35
C ILE A 146 0.26 13.31 -11.10
N TYR A 147 0.94 13.98 -12.04
CA TYR A 147 1.27 15.39 -11.90
C TYR A 147 0.04 16.27 -11.65
N GLU A 148 -1.08 15.96 -12.32
CA GLU A 148 -2.31 16.75 -12.22
C GLU A 148 -3.15 16.45 -10.97
N ASN A 149 -3.04 15.24 -10.38
CA ASN A 149 -4.01 14.75 -9.39
C ASN A 149 -3.43 14.22 -8.10
N ILE A 150 -2.15 13.88 -8.07
CA ILE A 150 -1.51 13.13 -6.97
C ILE A 150 -0.34 13.94 -6.41
N MET A 151 -0.24 14.02 -5.09
CA MET A 151 0.87 14.74 -4.45
C MET A 151 2.20 13.98 -4.57
N TYR A 152 2.16 12.67 -4.35
CA TYR A 152 3.31 11.80 -4.46
C TYR A 152 2.90 10.39 -4.85
N ALA A 153 3.52 9.85 -5.89
CA ALA A 153 3.29 8.48 -6.33
C ALA A 153 4.61 7.82 -6.75
N GLU A 154 4.60 6.51 -6.72
CA GLU A 154 5.69 5.68 -7.16
C GLU A 154 5.20 4.61 -8.13
N LEU A 155 5.89 4.49 -9.26
CA LEU A 155 5.68 3.46 -10.26
C LEU A 155 6.60 2.28 -9.95
N ASN A 156 6.01 1.12 -9.70
CA ASN A 156 6.72 -0.13 -9.50
C ASN A 156 6.55 -1.03 -10.72
N THR A 157 7.64 -1.63 -11.17
CA THR A 157 7.63 -2.67 -12.19
C THR A 157 8.15 -3.97 -11.60
N LYS A 158 7.55 -5.09 -11.99
CA LYS A 158 8.03 -6.44 -11.65
C LYS A 158 8.83 -6.99 -12.85
N SER A 159 10.02 -6.45 -13.04
CA SER A 159 10.95 -6.84 -14.10
C SER A 159 12.05 -7.71 -13.48
N ASP A 160 11.70 -8.96 -13.20
CA ASP A 160 12.64 -9.95 -12.69
C ASP A 160 13.26 -10.73 -13.85
N TYR A 161 14.42 -11.33 -13.60
CA TYR A 161 15.13 -12.12 -14.60
C TYR A 161 15.66 -13.41 -14.01
N CYS A 162 15.39 -14.53 -14.69
CA CYS A 162 15.94 -15.83 -14.35
C CYS A 162 17.17 -16.12 -15.22
N MET A 163 18.36 -16.19 -14.63
CA MET A 163 19.61 -16.44 -15.36
C MET A 163 19.69 -17.88 -15.87
N GLN A 164 18.94 -18.81 -15.27
CA GLN A 164 18.96 -20.22 -15.68
C GLN A 164 18.25 -20.46 -17.01
N CYS A 165 17.13 -19.77 -17.26
CA CYS A 165 16.33 -20.03 -18.48
C CYS A 165 16.09 -18.78 -19.34
N GLY A 166 16.62 -17.61 -18.96
CA GLY A 166 16.44 -16.38 -19.69
C GLY A 166 15.05 -15.75 -19.57
N TYR A 167 14.21 -16.21 -18.63
CA TYR A 167 12.89 -15.63 -18.42
C TYR A 167 13.01 -14.19 -17.93
N ASP A 168 12.34 -13.27 -18.63
CA ASP A 168 12.21 -11.85 -18.27
C ASP A 168 10.72 -11.57 -17.98
N GLY A 169 10.41 -11.24 -16.73
CA GLY A 169 9.04 -11.03 -16.27
C GLY A 169 8.91 -11.22 -14.77
N GLU A 170 7.69 -11.32 -14.27
CA GLU A 170 7.44 -11.51 -12.84
C GLU A 170 7.80 -12.94 -12.37
N ILE A 171 8.82 -13.07 -11.53
CA ILE A 171 9.12 -14.31 -10.79
C ILE A 171 8.15 -14.37 -9.59
N LYS A 172 7.52 -15.54 -9.42
CA LYS A 172 6.48 -15.74 -8.42
C LYS A 172 7.05 -15.94 -7.03
N ILE A 173 6.26 -15.60 -6.03
CA ILE A 173 6.48 -15.96 -4.64
C ILE A 173 5.45 -17.03 -4.31
N ILE A 174 5.92 -18.19 -3.88
CA ILE A 174 5.10 -19.34 -3.52
C ILE A 174 5.42 -19.81 -2.10
N ASP A 175 4.54 -20.60 -1.50
CA ASP A 175 4.82 -21.32 -0.27
C ASP A 175 5.53 -22.64 -0.58
N ASP A 176 6.62 -22.94 0.13
CA ASP A 176 7.24 -24.27 0.12
C ASP A 176 6.43 -25.27 0.95
N GLU A 177 6.87 -26.53 1.00
CA GLU A 177 6.21 -27.61 1.75
C GLU A 177 6.09 -27.31 3.25
N ASN A 178 6.87 -26.38 3.79
CA ASN A 178 6.87 -25.95 5.18
C ASN A 178 6.09 -24.65 5.40
N GLY A 179 5.45 -24.11 4.37
CA GLY A 179 4.76 -22.81 4.41
C GLY A 179 5.72 -21.61 4.47
N LYS A 180 6.98 -21.79 4.05
CA LYS A 180 7.94 -20.70 3.92
C LYS A 180 7.86 -20.12 2.51
N LEU A 181 7.80 -18.79 2.41
CA LEU A 181 7.82 -18.10 1.13
C LEU A 181 9.18 -18.27 0.43
N ILE A 182 9.13 -18.69 -0.83
CA ILE A 182 10.29 -18.86 -1.70
C ILE A 182 10.01 -18.26 -3.08
N TRP A 183 11.06 -17.96 -3.84
CA TRP A 183 10.95 -17.55 -5.23
C TRP A 183 10.80 -18.76 -6.14
N GLU A 184 9.99 -18.63 -7.18
CA GLU A 184 9.85 -19.64 -8.24
C GLU A 184 9.78 -18.99 -9.62
N CYS A 185 10.68 -19.38 -10.49
CA CYS A 185 10.61 -18.98 -11.90
C CYS A 185 9.42 -19.69 -12.58
N PRO A 186 8.43 -18.96 -13.15
CA PRO A 186 7.26 -19.58 -13.75
C PRO A 186 7.56 -20.35 -15.04
N ASN A 187 8.74 -20.15 -15.63
CA ASN A 187 9.14 -20.82 -16.87
C ASN A 187 9.90 -22.13 -16.64
N CYS A 188 10.81 -22.18 -15.66
CA CYS A 188 11.67 -23.36 -15.44
C CYS A 188 11.59 -23.96 -14.04
N GLY A 189 10.79 -23.40 -13.12
CA GLY A 189 10.67 -23.89 -11.76
C GLY A 189 11.93 -23.63 -10.90
N ASN A 190 12.86 -22.79 -11.34
CA ASN A 190 14.05 -22.47 -10.56
C ASN A 190 13.67 -21.79 -9.24
N HIS A 191 14.30 -22.20 -8.12
CA HIS A 191 14.13 -21.63 -6.79
C HIS A 191 15.41 -21.00 -6.24
N ASP A 192 16.54 -21.12 -6.96
CA ASP A 192 17.81 -20.58 -6.49
C ASP A 192 17.88 -19.06 -6.70
N GLN A 193 17.77 -18.33 -5.60
CA GLN A 193 17.80 -16.87 -5.59
C GLN A 193 19.14 -16.30 -6.12
N HIS A 194 20.25 -17.04 -6.06
CA HIS A 194 21.55 -16.61 -6.58
C HIS A 194 21.59 -16.60 -8.13
N THR A 195 20.68 -17.32 -8.76
CA THR A 195 20.53 -17.39 -10.22
C THR A 195 19.30 -16.61 -10.71
N MET A 196 18.77 -15.74 -9.89
CA MET A 196 17.66 -14.86 -10.22
C MET A 196 17.99 -13.41 -9.87
N SER A 197 17.63 -12.49 -10.75
CA SER A 197 17.57 -11.06 -10.44
C SER A 197 16.15 -10.71 -10.03
N VAL A 198 15.89 -10.69 -8.75
CA VAL A 198 14.56 -10.43 -8.17
C VAL A 198 14.63 -9.27 -7.21
N ALA A 199 13.65 -8.37 -7.30
CA ALA A 199 13.53 -7.28 -6.37
C ALA A 199 12.05 -6.96 -6.11
N ARG A 200 11.74 -6.61 -4.88
CA ARG A 200 10.41 -6.10 -4.51
C ARG A 200 10.56 -4.81 -3.72
N ARG A 201 9.67 -3.90 -4.01
CA ARG A 201 9.55 -2.70 -3.22
C ARG A 201 8.91 -3.04 -1.88
N THR A 202 9.59 -2.72 -0.83
CA THR A 202 9.02 -2.60 0.50
C THR A 202 8.86 -1.11 0.80
N CYS A 203 7.92 -0.70 1.59
CA CYS A 203 7.46 0.69 1.72
C CYS A 203 8.53 1.79 1.61
N GLY A 204 9.74 1.60 2.12
CA GLY A 204 10.81 2.59 2.10
C GLY A 204 12.02 2.23 1.24
N TYR A 205 12.15 0.98 0.79
CA TYR A 205 13.33 0.50 0.06
C TYR A 205 13.00 -0.67 -0.88
N ILE A 206 13.94 -1.00 -1.76
CA ILE A 206 13.86 -2.15 -2.66
C ILE A 206 14.74 -3.26 -2.09
N GLY A 207 14.22 -4.47 -2.04
CA GLY A 207 14.93 -5.63 -1.53
C GLY A 207 14.44 -6.94 -2.12
N THR A 208 15.15 -8.01 -1.80
CA THR A 208 14.82 -9.39 -2.22
C THR A 208 13.86 -10.09 -1.25
N GLN A 209 13.41 -9.40 -0.24
CA GLN A 209 12.54 -9.94 0.80
C GLN A 209 11.08 -9.62 0.51
N PHE A 210 10.19 -10.53 0.86
CA PHE A 210 8.78 -10.50 0.47
C PHE A 210 7.80 -10.59 1.64
N TRP A 211 8.20 -10.17 2.83
CA TRP A 211 7.36 -10.19 4.03
C TRP A 211 6.21 -9.18 4.03
N ASN A 212 6.24 -8.18 3.17
CA ASN A 212 5.17 -7.20 3.09
C ASN A 212 4.25 -7.47 1.90
N GLN A 213 3.27 -8.34 2.10
CA GLN A 213 2.27 -8.69 1.08
C GLN A 213 1.04 -7.76 1.08
N GLY A 214 0.96 -6.80 1.98
CA GLY A 214 -0.23 -5.98 2.24
C GLY A 214 -0.19 -4.56 1.72
N ARG A 215 0.51 -4.32 0.63
CA ARG A 215 0.54 -2.98 0.01
C ARG A 215 -0.77 -2.60 -0.62
#